data_bb060422d4eb7c9454b2ba7792d54152
#
_entry.id   bb060422d4eb7c9454b2ba7792d54152
#
_cell.length_a   1.000
_cell.length_b   1.000
_cell.length_c   1.000
_cell.angle_alpha   90.00
_cell.angle_beta   90.00
_cell.angle_gamma   90.00
#
_symmetry.space_group_name_H-M   'P 1'
#
loop_
_entity.id
_entity.type
_entity.pdbx_description
1 polymer ?
#
loop_
_entity_poly.entity_id
_entity_poly.type
_entity_poly.pdbx_seq_one_letter_code
_entity_poly.pdbx_strand_id
1 'polypeptide(L)'
;MVKKIGVFLVFLFCVVTSFAQNIVVKGVLKDADTKEGLMQATVQLLRSDSTFVGGSISDEQGLFQLSAPSEGKYLIKISNIGYLSHYQKIDVSSKDTIDVGSIVMKSDAVMLKGAVVTRRATKVVLKEDTFIYNASAYKTPEGATLEELVKRLPGATIGDDGKITINGKEVTKILIDGKEFMTGDTKTAMKNLPVSIVDKIKSYDTKSDLAKATGMDDGEDQTVLDFGIKQGMNKGLFGNVDLGIGTKNRYAERLMGALFKDDLRVMMLGAANNTNDMGFPGGGGRGGFGRNNNGLNALKMVGANVNYEKKDRFLIDGSLRWNHSNGDIASIVSSENFVGSTSSYSNSISNLYKRGNEWNARMRVEWHPDSMTTITMRPELSLTTSDQLQKSNSAVFNTDPYSYGSDPLSASVLSAMATNGAVVNTESESTIAYTDNQAFSLKLQGTRKLNTSGRSITLETKFSTSKTDANQLAMSNVHLYQVANSLGQDSTYQVNRYMVSPERSNSYSVKMI
;
A
#
# COMPACT_ATOMS: atom_id res chain seq x y z
N MET A 1 -46.18 -23.65 -2.19
CA MET A 1 -45.24 -22.55 -1.82
C MET A 1 -44.60 -22.76 -0.44
N VAL A 2 -45.31 -23.31 0.53
CA VAL A 2 -44.85 -23.50 1.93
C VAL A 2 -43.69 -24.49 2.10
N LYS A 3 -43.58 -25.53 1.26
CA LYS A 3 -42.46 -26.52 1.31
C LYS A 3 -41.11 -26.01 0.84
N LYS A 4 -41.06 -24.97 0.01
CA LYS A 4 -39.77 -24.36 -0.48
C LYS A 4 -39.18 -23.34 0.50
N ILE A 5 -40.03 -22.74 1.35
CA ILE A 5 -39.61 -21.79 2.40
C ILE A 5 -38.97 -22.53 3.58
N GLY A 6 -39.46 -23.73 3.91
CA GLY A 6 -38.88 -24.55 4.99
C GLY A 6 -37.47 -25.04 4.72
N VAL A 7 -37.16 -25.40 3.48
CA VAL A 7 -35.78 -25.82 3.08
C VAL A 7 -34.80 -24.65 3.07
N PHE A 8 -35.26 -23.46 2.71
CA PHE A 8 -34.42 -22.24 2.72
C PHE A 8 -34.11 -21.79 4.16
N LEU A 9 -35.06 -21.92 5.09
CA LEU A 9 -34.83 -21.61 6.50
C LEU A 9 -33.91 -22.61 7.21
N VAL A 10 -33.96 -23.89 6.85
CA VAL A 10 -33.03 -24.92 7.38
C VAL A 10 -31.61 -24.71 6.81
N PHE A 11 -31.46 -24.27 5.54
CA PHE A 11 -30.17 -23.95 4.97
C PHE A 11 -29.56 -22.66 5.55
N LEU A 12 -30.38 -21.68 5.92
CA LEU A 12 -29.96 -20.46 6.59
C LEU A 12 -29.51 -20.70 8.04
N PHE A 13 -30.07 -21.71 8.70
CA PHE A 13 -29.73 -22.05 10.10
C PHE A 13 -28.45 -22.89 10.23
N CYS A 14 -28.00 -23.57 9.15
CA CYS A 14 -26.75 -24.33 9.14
C CYS A 14 -25.50 -23.47 8.89
N VAL A 15 -25.63 -22.19 8.54
CA VAL A 15 -24.49 -21.30 8.23
C VAL A 15 -23.98 -20.51 9.46
N VAL A 16 -24.68 -20.59 10.62
CA VAL A 16 -24.43 -19.67 11.76
C VAL A 16 -23.61 -20.30 12.89
N THR A 17 -23.05 -21.49 12.76
CA THR A 17 -22.23 -22.08 13.84
C THR A 17 -20.82 -22.49 13.43
N SER A 18 -20.07 -21.58 12.86
CA SER A 18 -18.61 -21.67 12.86
C SER A 18 -18.08 -20.68 13.89
N PHE A 19 -18.20 -20.99 15.17
CA PHE A 19 -17.34 -20.36 16.16
C PHE A 19 -15.92 -20.84 15.87
N ALA A 20 -15.11 -19.96 15.29
CA ALA A 20 -13.68 -20.17 15.23
C ALA A 20 -13.18 -20.17 16.69
N GLN A 21 -12.98 -21.33 17.26
CA GLN A 21 -12.35 -21.48 18.57
C GLN A 21 -10.88 -21.07 18.40
N ASN A 22 -10.52 -19.88 18.89
CA ASN A 22 -9.14 -19.44 18.93
C ASN A 22 -8.35 -20.30 19.92
N ILE A 23 -7.35 -21.00 19.45
CA ILE A 23 -6.48 -21.83 20.29
C ILE A 23 -5.45 -20.92 20.94
N VAL A 24 -5.34 -20.98 22.25
CA VAL A 24 -4.40 -20.16 23.02
C VAL A 24 -3.04 -20.84 23.08
N VAL A 25 -1.99 -20.11 22.66
CA VAL A 25 -0.60 -20.51 22.78
C VAL A 25 0.07 -19.65 23.85
N LYS A 26 0.60 -20.25 24.91
CA LYS A 26 1.25 -19.53 26.01
C LYS A 26 2.63 -20.08 26.29
N GLY A 27 3.49 -19.28 26.90
CA GLY A 27 4.83 -19.68 27.31
C GLY A 27 5.50 -18.61 28.18
N VAL A 28 6.71 -18.87 28.60
CA VAL A 28 7.51 -18.00 29.44
C VAL A 28 8.86 -17.71 28.77
N LEU A 29 9.24 -16.45 28.67
CA LEU A 29 10.54 -16.03 28.16
C LEU A 29 11.51 -15.79 29.32
N LYS A 30 12.70 -16.36 29.23
CA LYS A 30 13.75 -16.21 30.24
C LYS A 30 15.05 -15.75 29.62
N ASP A 31 15.79 -14.94 30.34
CA ASP A 31 17.18 -14.62 30.03
C ASP A 31 18.06 -15.85 30.18
N ALA A 32 19.02 -16.06 29.28
CA ALA A 32 19.92 -17.20 29.31
C ALA A 32 20.90 -17.16 30.49
N ASP A 33 21.31 -15.98 30.92
CA ASP A 33 22.35 -15.77 31.94
C ASP A 33 21.74 -15.60 33.34
N THR A 34 20.76 -14.68 33.47
CA THR A 34 20.14 -14.36 34.77
C THR A 34 19.01 -15.30 35.15
N LYS A 35 18.43 -16.05 34.20
CA LYS A 35 17.23 -16.92 34.37
C LYS A 35 15.96 -16.18 34.78
N GLU A 36 15.98 -14.86 34.82
CA GLU A 36 14.84 -14.01 35.12
C GLU A 36 13.88 -13.93 33.92
N GLY A 37 12.64 -13.55 34.19
CA GLY A 37 11.63 -13.32 33.14
C GLY A 37 11.99 -12.15 32.23
N LEU A 38 11.90 -12.34 30.93
CA LEU A 38 12.13 -11.25 29.95
C LEU A 38 10.84 -10.50 29.69
N MET A 39 10.75 -9.32 30.28
CA MET A 39 9.61 -8.41 30.06
C MET A 39 9.73 -7.66 28.73
N GLN A 40 8.60 -7.28 28.14
CA GLN A 40 8.50 -6.47 26.93
C GLN A 40 9.15 -7.07 25.67
N ALA A 41 9.33 -8.40 25.64
CA ALA A 41 9.73 -9.09 24.43
C ALA A 41 8.55 -9.23 23.48
N THR A 42 8.76 -8.91 22.22
CA THR A 42 7.75 -9.07 21.18
C THR A 42 7.70 -10.52 20.72
N VAL A 43 6.52 -11.13 20.82
CA VAL A 43 6.26 -12.52 20.40
C VAL A 43 5.27 -12.48 19.23
N GLN A 44 5.67 -13.03 18.09
CA GLN A 44 4.88 -13.08 16.87
C GLN A 44 4.56 -14.52 16.51
N LEU A 45 3.31 -14.79 16.16
CA LEU A 45 2.87 -16.05 15.58
C LEU A 45 2.84 -15.88 14.05
N LEU A 46 3.58 -16.73 13.36
CA LEU A 46 3.70 -16.71 11.90
C LEU A 46 3.23 -18.06 11.34
N ARG A 47 2.71 -18.09 10.14
CA ARG A 47 2.51 -19.32 9.37
C ARG A 47 3.87 -19.86 8.87
N SER A 48 3.85 -21.07 8.32
CA SER A 48 5.06 -21.69 7.76
C SER A 48 5.70 -20.91 6.60
N ASP A 49 4.92 -20.07 5.92
CA ASP A 49 5.34 -19.15 4.87
C ASP A 49 5.80 -17.78 5.39
N SER A 50 5.95 -17.65 6.72
CA SER A 50 6.28 -16.40 7.43
C SER A 50 5.20 -15.32 7.41
N THR A 51 3.97 -15.63 6.98
CA THR A 51 2.82 -14.73 7.07
C THR A 51 2.46 -14.50 8.54
N PHE A 52 2.31 -13.26 8.94
CA PHE A 52 1.92 -12.87 10.30
C PHE A 52 0.48 -13.28 10.61
N VAL A 53 0.27 -13.87 11.78
CA VAL A 53 -1.03 -14.33 12.27
C VAL A 53 -1.50 -13.52 13.48
N GLY A 54 -0.58 -13.26 14.42
CA GLY A 54 -0.88 -12.51 15.63
C GLY A 54 0.40 -12.20 16.41
N GLY A 55 0.30 -11.29 17.37
CA GLY A 55 1.42 -10.91 18.22
C GLY A 55 1.00 -10.58 19.63
N SER A 56 1.96 -10.67 20.54
CA SER A 56 1.83 -10.36 21.96
C SER A 56 3.15 -9.81 22.50
N ILE A 57 3.13 -9.29 23.71
CA ILE A 57 4.29 -8.83 24.43
C ILE A 57 4.35 -9.58 25.76
N SER A 58 5.55 -9.98 26.19
CA SER A 58 5.73 -10.62 27.49
C SER A 58 5.57 -9.60 28.63
N ASP A 59 4.95 -10.07 29.73
CA ASP A 59 4.79 -9.31 30.96
C ASP A 59 6.08 -9.24 31.80
N GLU A 60 5.98 -8.70 33.02
CA GLU A 60 7.12 -8.57 33.96
C GLU A 60 7.72 -9.91 34.38
N GLN A 61 6.95 -10.98 34.33
CA GLN A 61 7.38 -12.36 34.65
C GLN A 61 7.86 -13.13 33.41
N GLY A 62 7.83 -12.47 32.22
CA GLY A 62 8.18 -13.08 30.95
C GLY A 62 7.05 -13.92 30.33
N LEU A 63 5.85 -13.92 30.89
CA LEU A 63 4.71 -14.65 30.37
C LEU A 63 4.16 -13.99 29.10
N PHE A 64 3.83 -14.80 28.10
CA PHE A 64 3.16 -14.33 26.89
C PHE A 64 2.02 -15.25 26.51
N GLN A 65 1.04 -14.70 25.79
CA GLN A 65 -0.12 -15.40 25.27
C GLN A 65 -0.43 -14.93 23.85
N LEU A 66 -0.63 -15.89 22.94
CA LEU A 66 -0.98 -15.68 21.54
C LEU A 66 -2.27 -16.45 21.21
N SER A 67 -3.00 -16.00 20.20
CA SER A 67 -4.18 -16.71 19.69
C SER A 67 -3.91 -17.22 18.28
N ALA A 68 -4.01 -18.55 18.10
CA ALA A 68 -3.97 -19.18 16.79
C ALA A 68 -5.41 -19.37 16.24
N PRO A 69 -5.70 -18.95 15.01
CA PRO A 69 -7.05 -18.99 14.45
C PRO A 69 -7.51 -20.40 14.03
N SER A 70 -6.60 -21.35 13.89
CA SER A 70 -6.88 -22.73 13.49
C SER A 70 -5.74 -23.67 13.87
N GLU A 71 -6.00 -24.95 13.80
CA GLU A 71 -4.98 -25.98 13.88
C GLU A 71 -3.98 -25.85 12.71
N GLY A 72 -2.74 -26.24 12.94
CA GLY A 72 -1.71 -26.23 11.93
C GLY A 72 -0.29 -25.99 12.46
N LYS A 73 0.65 -25.92 11.54
CA LYS A 73 2.06 -25.65 11.87
C LYS A 73 2.31 -24.14 11.81
N TYR A 74 2.84 -23.63 12.91
CA TYR A 74 3.17 -22.23 13.06
C TYR A 74 4.64 -22.07 13.48
N LEU A 75 5.14 -20.84 13.30
CA LEU A 75 6.44 -20.40 13.73
C LEU A 75 6.26 -19.28 14.74
N ILE A 76 6.73 -19.45 15.96
CA ILE A 76 6.85 -18.36 16.92
C ILE A 76 8.18 -17.66 16.66
N LYS A 77 8.13 -16.37 16.40
CA LYS A 77 9.29 -15.49 16.34
C LYS A 77 9.29 -14.59 17.56
N ILE A 78 10.37 -14.63 18.30
CA ILE A 78 10.55 -13.84 19.51
C ILE A 78 11.72 -12.89 19.29
N SER A 79 11.49 -11.62 19.58
CA SER A 79 12.52 -10.59 19.50
C SER A 79 12.47 -9.71 20.75
N ASN A 80 13.62 -9.49 21.33
CA ASN A 80 13.82 -8.53 22.40
C ASN A 80 15.14 -7.80 22.18
N ILE A 81 15.24 -6.62 22.75
CA ILE A 81 16.38 -5.74 22.57
C ILE A 81 17.59 -6.26 23.33
N GLY A 82 18.71 -6.34 22.62
CA GLY A 82 19.93 -6.91 23.17
C GLY A 82 19.93 -8.43 23.19
N TYR A 83 18.98 -9.08 22.51
CA TYR A 83 18.89 -10.53 22.39
C TYR A 83 18.86 -10.97 20.93
N LEU A 84 19.44 -12.14 20.66
CA LEU A 84 19.29 -12.81 19.37
C LEU A 84 17.84 -13.21 19.18
N SER A 85 17.27 -12.90 18.00
CA SER A 85 15.91 -13.34 17.66
C SER A 85 15.81 -14.86 17.74
N HIS A 86 14.80 -15.37 18.43
CA HIS A 86 14.54 -16.79 18.57
C HIS A 86 13.36 -17.21 17.70
N TYR A 87 13.49 -18.38 17.05
CA TYR A 87 12.45 -18.95 16.20
C TYR A 87 12.13 -20.36 16.67
N GLN A 88 10.88 -20.63 16.99
CA GLN A 88 10.41 -21.95 17.44
C GLN A 88 9.23 -22.40 16.60
N LYS A 89 9.37 -23.59 16.00
CA LYS A 89 8.26 -24.24 15.30
C LYS A 89 7.33 -24.89 16.33
N ILE A 90 6.04 -24.68 16.17
CA ILE A 90 5.00 -25.30 16.99
C ILE A 90 3.96 -25.97 16.10
N ASP A 91 3.37 -27.04 16.60
CA ASP A 91 2.25 -27.71 15.98
C ASP A 91 1.02 -27.49 16.86
N VAL A 92 0.07 -26.72 16.35
CA VAL A 92 -1.15 -26.35 17.06
C VAL A 92 -2.20 -27.40 16.75
N SER A 93 -2.52 -28.20 17.74
CA SER A 93 -3.54 -29.25 17.70
C SER A 93 -4.82 -28.80 18.40
N SER A 94 -5.89 -29.60 18.35
CA SER A 94 -7.25 -29.35 18.85
C SER A 94 -7.40 -29.13 20.37
N LYS A 95 -6.34 -28.79 21.08
CA LYS A 95 -6.40 -28.42 22.49
C LYS A 95 -6.70 -26.93 22.63
N ASP A 96 -7.56 -26.56 23.55
CA ASP A 96 -7.91 -25.15 23.82
C ASP A 96 -6.71 -24.29 24.23
N THR A 97 -5.66 -24.89 24.79
CA THR A 97 -4.45 -24.18 25.22
C THR A 97 -3.21 -25.05 24.96
N ILE A 98 -2.22 -24.46 24.33
CA ILE A 98 -0.90 -25.04 24.07
C ILE A 98 0.13 -24.27 24.88
N ASP A 99 0.84 -24.97 25.75
CA ASP A 99 1.97 -24.42 26.50
C ASP A 99 3.28 -24.80 25.80
N VAL A 100 4.00 -23.80 25.28
CA VAL A 100 5.29 -23.99 24.61
C VAL A 100 6.47 -24.02 25.60
N GLY A 101 6.15 -23.92 26.90
CA GLY A 101 7.11 -23.99 27.98
C GLY A 101 7.99 -22.74 28.14
N SER A 102 9.18 -22.95 28.72
CA SER A 102 10.12 -21.86 28.92
C SER A 102 11.10 -21.75 27.75
N ILE A 103 11.09 -20.58 27.10
CA ILE A 103 11.98 -20.26 25.99
C ILE A 103 13.10 -19.36 26.51
N VAL A 104 14.34 -19.78 26.28
CA VAL A 104 15.51 -19.06 26.76
C VAL A 104 16.09 -18.20 25.63
N MET A 105 16.19 -16.89 25.88
CA MET A 105 16.72 -15.91 24.94
C MET A 105 18.21 -15.66 25.27
N LYS A 106 19.07 -15.78 24.26
CA LYS A 106 20.50 -15.50 24.40
C LYS A 106 20.76 -14.01 24.14
N SER A 107 21.51 -13.38 25.03
CA SER A 107 21.99 -12.02 24.85
C SER A 107 22.82 -11.88 23.58
N ASP A 108 22.59 -10.84 22.78
CA ASP A 108 23.42 -10.46 21.61
C ASP A 108 24.53 -9.48 22.07
N ALA A 109 25.13 -9.76 23.19
CA ALA A 109 26.17 -8.92 23.77
C ALA A 109 27.49 -9.07 23.01
N VAL A 110 27.70 -8.27 21.97
CA VAL A 110 29.05 -7.92 21.55
C VAL A 110 29.63 -7.01 22.63
N MET A 111 30.43 -7.59 23.51
CA MET A 111 31.14 -6.86 24.58
C MET A 111 32.14 -5.90 23.94
N LEU A 112 31.77 -4.63 23.73
CA LEU A 112 32.72 -3.54 23.53
C LEU A 112 33.33 -3.20 24.90
N LYS A 113 34.62 -3.47 25.09
CA LYS A 113 35.39 -3.02 26.25
C LYS A 113 35.43 -1.48 26.27
N GLY A 114 34.70 -0.91 27.17
CA GLY A 114 34.68 0.53 27.41
C GLY A 114 33.35 0.95 28.06
N ALA A 115 33.31 1.00 29.40
CA ALA A 115 32.15 1.41 30.13
C ALA A 115 31.90 2.91 29.96
N VAL A 116 31.17 3.26 28.90
CA VAL A 116 30.40 4.48 28.91
C VAL A 116 28.99 4.08 29.36
N VAL A 117 28.57 4.54 30.53
CA VAL A 117 27.18 4.40 31.00
C VAL A 117 26.29 5.26 30.10
N THR A 118 26.00 4.79 28.93
CA THR A 118 24.94 5.30 28.09
C THR A 118 23.66 4.61 28.56
N ARG A 119 22.81 5.34 29.20
CA ARG A 119 21.43 4.95 29.50
C ARG A 119 20.78 4.60 28.15
N ARG A 120 20.75 3.32 27.78
CA ARG A 120 20.11 2.89 26.54
C ARG A 120 18.62 3.19 26.67
N ALA A 121 18.17 4.14 25.91
CA ALA A 121 16.74 4.40 25.78
C ALA A 121 16.06 3.13 25.30
N THR A 122 15.00 2.71 25.98
CA THR A 122 14.18 1.56 25.60
C THR A 122 13.70 1.76 24.17
N LYS A 123 13.92 0.78 23.28
CA LYS A 123 13.56 0.93 21.86
C LYS A 123 12.06 1.03 21.68
N VAL A 124 11.28 0.23 22.40
CA VAL A 124 9.82 0.18 22.34
C VAL A 124 9.27 0.19 23.75
N VAL A 125 8.24 0.99 23.97
CA VAL A 125 7.45 1.02 25.21
C VAL A 125 5.99 0.90 24.82
N LEU A 126 5.26 -0.01 25.45
CA LEU A 126 3.81 -0.06 25.37
C LEU A 126 3.25 0.77 26.53
N LYS A 127 2.45 1.77 26.19
CA LYS A 127 1.74 2.60 27.18
C LYS A 127 0.26 2.59 26.81
N GLU A 128 -0.55 1.95 27.64
CA GLU A 128 -1.95 1.67 27.32
C GLU A 128 -2.02 0.91 25.96
N ASP A 129 -2.74 1.43 24.98
CA ASP A 129 -2.88 0.85 23.63
C ASP A 129 -1.91 1.46 22.60
N THR A 130 -0.89 2.22 23.06
CA THR A 130 0.05 2.93 22.19
C THR A 130 1.45 2.32 22.27
N PHE A 131 1.96 1.83 21.13
CA PHE A 131 3.36 1.47 20.98
C PHE A 131 4.19 2.72 20.72
N ILE A 132 5.20 2.97 21.57
CA ILE A 132 6.10 4.11 21.42
C ILE A 132 7.50 3.59 21.10
N TYR A 133 7.97 3.88 19.89
CA TYR A 133 9.30 3.54 19.42
C TYR A 133 10.22 4.76 19.53
N ASN A 134 11.42 4.56 20.04
CA ASN A 134 12.44 5.62 20.09
C ASN A 134 13.24 5.59 18.78
N ALA A 135 13.13 6.63 17.95
CA ALA A 135 13.77 6.67 16.64
C ALA A 135 15.29 6.56 16.72
N SER A 136 15.93 7.13 17.74
CA SER A 136 17.39 7.12 17.93
C SER A 136 17.94 5.73 18.25
N ALA A 137 17.08 4.80 18.67
CA ALA A 137 17.47 3.41 18.97
C ALA A 137 17.63 2.53 17.73
N TYR A 138 17.20 3.02 16.56
CA TYR A 138 17.29 2.33 15.28
C TYR A 138 18.33 3.00 14.38
N LYS A 139 19.39 2.26 14.03
CA LYS A 139 20.44 2.81 13.14
C LYS A 139 19.89 2.89 11.71
N THR A 140 19.85 4.07 11.17
CA THR A 140 19.51 4.34 9.77
C THR A 140 20.73 4.99 9.08
N PRO A 141 20.89 4.84 7.76
CA PRO A 141 21.88 5.60 7.01
C PRO A 141 21.66 7.11 7.17
N GLU A 142 22.71 7.89 6.95
CA GLU A 142 22.58 9.34 6.86
C GLU A 142 21.71 9.71 5.65
N GLY A 143 20.80 10.68 5.82
CA GLY A 143 19.82 11.03 4.80
C GLY A 143 18.65 10.05 4.63
N ALA A 144 18.55 9.00 5.46
CA ALA A 144 17.46 8.03 5.38
C ALA A 144 16.08 8.67 5.57
N THR A 145 15.09 8.16 4.86
CA THR A 145 13.69 8.54 4.95
C THR A 145 12.95 7.75 6.04
N LEU A 146 11.74 8.17 6.40
CA LEU A 146 10.91 7.45 7.37
C LEU A 146 10.66 6.00 6.97
N GLU A 147 10.60 5.69 5.68
CA GLU A 147 10.45 4.32 5.19
C GLU A 147 11.55 3.40 5.71
N GLU A 148 12.81 3.86 5.64
CA GLU A 148 13.95 3.10 6.15
C GLU A 148 13.91 2.90 7.67
N LEU A 149 13.36 3.86 8.39
CA LEU A 149 13.16 3.74 9.83
C LEU A 149 12.06 2.75 10.16
N VAL A 150 10.89 2.87 9.49
CA VAL A 150 9.74 2.00 9.74
C VAL A 150 10.03 0.54 9.38
N LYS A 151 10.78 0.27 8.30
CA LYS A 151 11.25 -1.10 7.97
C LYS A 151 12.04 -1.76 9.10
N ARG A 152 12.60 -0.98 10.02
CA ARG A 152 13.40 -1.46 11.15
C ARG A 152 12.60 -1.59 12.44
N LEU A 153 11.36 -1.12 12.47
CA LEU A 153 10.50 -1.23 13.65
C LEU A 153 10.01 -2.67 13.81
N PRO A 154 10.06 -3.23 15.03
CA PRO A 154 9.46 -4.53 15.28
C PRO A 154 7.98 -4.54 14.94
N GLY A 155 7.52 -5.57 14.23
CA GLY A 155 6.12 -5.71 13.85
C GLY A 155 5.68 -4.85 12.67
N ALA A 156 6.56 -4.01 12.11
CA ALA A 156 6.25 -3.24 10.92
C ALA A 156 6.66 -3.98 9.64
N THR A 157 5.82 -3.93 8.62
CA THR A 157 6.15 -4.39 7.27
C THR A 157 5.66 -3.36 6.26
N ILE A 158 6.38 -3.24 5.15
CA ILE A 158 5.98 -2.40 4.02
C ILE A 158 5.91 -3.31 2.82
N GLY A 159 4.70 -3.45 2.26
CA GLY A 159 4.46 -4.26 1.07
C GLY A 159 5.02 -3.62 -0.19
N ASP A 160 5.16 -4.40 -1.25
CA ASP A 160 5.60 -3.92 -2.58
C ASP A 160 4.65 -2.86 -3.15
N ASP A 161 3.38 -2.92 -2.75
CA ASP A 161 2.38 -1.89 -3.04
C ASP A 161 2.57 -0.63 -2.19
N GLY A 162 3.54 -0.64 -1.25
CA GLY A 162 3.87 0.43 -0.31
C GLY A 162 2.85 0.62 0.81
N LYS A 163 1.94 -0.31 1.02
CA LYS A 163 1.10 -0.34 2.21
C LYS A 163 1.95 -0.68 3.42
N ILE A 164 1.71 0.05 4.48
CA ILE A 164 2.40 -0.13 5.76
C ILE A 164 1.48 -0.94 6.64
N THR A 165 1.99 -2.03 7.21
CA THR A 165 1.30 -2.72 8.30
C THR A 165 2.17 -2.68 9.54
N ILE A 166 1.55 -2.49 10.69
CA ILE A 166 2.23 -2.55 11.99
C ILE A 166 1.40 -3.41 12.93
N ASN A 167 2.05 -4.39 13.56
CA ASN A 167 1.39 -5.38 14.41
C ASN A 167 0.16 -6.04 13.75
N GLY A 168 0.22 -6.28 12.42
CA GLY A 168 -0.84 -6.92 11.63
C GLY A 168 -1.96 -6.00 11.17
N LYS A 169 -1.93 -4.70 11.52
CA LYS A 169 -2.94 -3.71 11.13
C LYS A 169 -2.39 -2.78 10.04
N GLU A 170 -3.22 -2.48 9.03
CA GLU A 170 -2.84 -1.52 7.97
C GLU A 170 -2.86 -0.09 8.51
N VAL A 171 -1.76 0.64 8.32
CA VAL A 171 -1.65 2.06 8.69
C VAL A 171 -2.40 2.90 7.67
N THR A 172 -3.42 3.60 8.12
CA THR A 172 -4.28 4.42 7.28
C THR A 172 -3.93 5.91 7.33
N LYS A 173 -3.27 6.35 8.41
CA LYS A 173 -2.88 7.77 8.60
C LYS A 173 -1.45 7.91 9.09
N ILE A 174 -0.77 8.92 8.57
CA ILE A 174 0.51 9.41 9.08
C ILE A 174 0.26 10.76 9.75
N LEU A 175 0.72 10.87 10.98
CA LEU A 175 0.71 12.14 11.72
C LEU A 175 2.14 12.61 11.99
N ILE A 176 2.28 13.92 12.15
CA ILE A 176 3.49 14.58 12.64
C ILE A 176 3.11 15.42 13.85
N ASP A 177 3.58 15.04 15.04
CA ASP A 177 3.17 15.63 16.33
C ASP A 177 1.64 15.71 16.46
N GLY A 178 0.93 14.62 16.16
CA GLY A 178 -0.52 14.51 16.24
C GLY A 178 -1.30 15.20 15.13
N LYS A 179 -0.66 15.85 14.15
CA LYS A 179 -1.30 16.52 13.02
C LYS A 179 -1.17 15.69 11.76
N GLU A 180 -2.28 15.47 11.04
CA GLU A 180 -2.29 14.69 9.82
C GLU A 180 -1.36 15.30 8.76
N PHE A 181 -0.55 14.45 8.14
CA PHE A 181 0.40 14.86 7.12
C PHE A 181 0.06 14.20 5.79
N MET A 182 -0.01 15.01 4.71
CA MET A 182 -0.33 14.57 3.36
C MET A 182 -1.61 13.71 3.33
N THR A 183 -2.71 14.25 3.81
CA THR A 183 -4.02 13.61 4.03
C THR A 183 -4.28 12.41 3.12
N GLY A 184 -4.26 11.20 3.71
CA GLY A 184 -4.49 9.94 2.99
C GLY A 184 -3.37 9.48 2.07
N ASP A 185 -2.19 10.11 2.08
CA ASP A 185 -1.02 9.70 1.29
C ASP A 185 0.16 9.28 2.19
N THR A 186 0.02 8.12 2.81
CA THR A 186 1.01 7.55 3.72
C THR A 186 2.37 7.32 3.04
N LYS A 187 2.38 7.00 1.76
CA LYS A 187 3.59 6.68 1.00
C LYS A 187 4.44 7.91 0.72
N THR A 188 3.81 9.03 0.33
CA THR A 188 4.53 10.29 0.13
C THR A 188 5.18 10.75 1.42
N ALA A 189 4.50 10.64 2.56
CA ALA A 189 5.06 10.94 3.87
C ALA A 189 6.31 10.08 4.16
N MET A 190 6.20 8.77 3.97
CA MET A 190 7.26 7.82 4.30
C MET A 190 8.52 8.01 3.46
N LYS A 191 8.40 8.32 2.19
CA LYS A 191 9.53 8.42 1.27
C LYS A 191 10.21 9.78 1.25
N ASN A 192 9.59 10.81 1.81
CA ASN A 192 10.12 12.17 1.71
C ASN A 192 10.53 12.80 3.02
N LEU A 193 10.03 12.32 4.15
CA LEU A 193 10.43 12.87 5.44
C LEU A 193 11.73 12.22 5.92
N PRO A 194 12.75 13.03 6.28
CA PRO A 194 14.01 12.50 6.77
C PRO A 194 13.88 12.00 8.22
N VAL A 195 14.54 10.90 8.54
CA VAL A 195 14.61 10.35 9.90
C VAL A 195 15.25 11.34 10.88
N SER A 196 16.13 12.22 10.40
CA SER A 196 16.90 13.15 11.23
C SER A 196 16.04 14.07 12.10
N ILE A 197 14.81 14.38 11.69
CA ILE A 197 13.88 15.23 12.44
C ILE A 197 13.07 14.46 13.49
N VAL A 198 13.03 13.13 13.44
CA VAL A 198 12.15 12.30 14.28
C VAL A 198 12.81 11.96 15.61
N ASP A 199 12.08 12.12 16.71
CA ASP A 199 12.44 11.67 18.05
C ASP A 199 11.78 10.34 18.41
N LYS A 200 10.46 10.27 18.27
CA LYS A 200 9.65 9.11 18.64
C LYS A 200 8.63 8.79 17.57
N ILE A 201 8.23 7.52 17.49
CA ILE A 201 7.13 7.06 16.64
C ILE A 201 6.10 6.42 17.56
N LYS A 202 4.84 6.86 17.47
CA LYS A 202 3.72 6.24 18.19
C LYS A 202 2.86 5.48 17.18
N SER A 203 2.48 4.27 17.51
CA SER A 203 1.48 3.51 16.78
C SER A 203 0.31 3.21 17.69
N TYR A 204 -0.87 3.62 17.27
CA TYR A 204 -2.12 3.44 18.02
C TYR A 204 -3.33 3.43 17.09
N ASP A 205 -4.44 2.90 17.58
CA ASP A 205 -5.71 2.99 16.87
C ASP A 205 -6.48 4.23 17.30
N THR A 206 -7.11 4.87 16.35
CA THR A 206 -7.98 6.01 16.58
C THR A 206 -9.35 5.75 15.96
N LYS A 207 -10.37 6.20 16.62
CA LYS A 207 -11.73 6.14 16.10
C LYS A 207 -11.89 6.94 14.82
N SER A 208 -12.84 6.55 13.98
CA SER A 208 -13.22 7.32 12.80
C SER A 208 -13.62 8.75 13.18
N ASP A 209 -13.59 9.65 12.21
CA ASP A 209 -14.00 11.03 12.47
C ASP A 209 -15.49 11.12 12.82
N LEU A 210 -16.31 10.19 12.31
CA LEU A 210 -17.72 10.09 12.66
C LEU A 210 -17.90 9.62 14.11
N ALA A 211 -17.19 8.58 14.51
CA ALA A 211 -17.22 8.08 15.89
C ALA A 211 -16.71 9.12 16.89
N LYS A 212 -15.67 9.90 16.54
CA LYS A 212 -15.21 11.04 17.36
C LYS A 212 -16.25 12.15 17.49
N ALA A 213 -16.95 12.45 16.40
CA ALA A 213 -17.95 13.53 16.40
C ALA A 213 -19.23 13.15 17.14
N THR A 214 -19.67 11.90 16.99
CA THR A 214 -20.92 11.39 17.59
C THR A 214 -20.75 10.80 18.97
N GLY A 215 -19.54 10.37 19.32
CA GLY A 215 -19.26 9.58 20.52
C GLY A 215 -19.72 8.12 20.43
N MET A 216 -20.27 7.70 19.28
CA MET A 216 -20.72 6.33 19.02
C MET A 216 -19.67 5.58 18.21
N ASP A 217 -19.40 4.35 18.59
CA ASP A 217 -18.49 3.47 17.86
C ASP A 217 -19.16 3.00 16.56
N ASP A 218 -18.53 3.26 15.42
CA ASP A 218 -19.00 2.81 14.11
C ASP A 218 -18.25 1.56 13.62
N GLY A 219 -17.34 1.01 14.44
CA GLY A 219 -16.52 -0.15 14.12
C GLY A 219 -15.38 0.14 13.11
N GLU A 220 -15.20 1.39 12.70
CA GLU A 220 -14.15 1.80 11.76
C GLU A 220 -12.96 2.42 12.49
N ASP A 221 -12.17 1.58 13.17
CA ASP A 221 -10.92 2.03 13.78
C ASP A 221 -9.84 2.23 12.71
N GLN A 222 -9.04 3.27 12.89
CA GLN A 222 -7.97 3.66 11.99
C GLN A 222 -6.62 3.54 12.69
N THR A 223 -5.72 2.70 12.18
CA THR A 223 -4.36 2.59 12.71
C THR A 223 -3.50 3.75 12.22
N VAL A 224 -2.82 4.39 13.16
CA VAL A 224 -2.06 5.63 12.95
C VAL A 224 -0.58 5.38 13.28
N LEU A 225 0.31 5.97 12.46
CA LEU A 225 1.71 6.22 12.81
C LEU A 225 1.90 7.72 13.02
N ASP A 226 2.22 8.12 14.26
CA ASP A 226 2.47 9.51 14.64
C ASP A 226 3.96 9.70 14.92
N PHE A 227 4.62 10.51 14.11
CA PHE A 227 6.04 10.85 14.20
C PHE A 227 6.22 12.11 15.02
N GLY A 228 6.67 11.95 16.26
CA GLY A 228 7.05 13.08 17.11
C GLY A 228 8.37 13.68 16.65
N ILE A 229 8.40 15.00 16.47
CA ILE A 229 9.58 15.75 16.04
C ILE A 229 10.50 16.03 17.23
N LYS A 230 11.80 16.03 17.01
CA LYS A 230 12.81 16.40 18.01
C LYS A 230 12.55 17.78 18.58
N GLN A 231 12.77 17.91 19.88
CA GLN A 231 12.62 19.18 20.58
C GLN A 231 13.49 20.27 19.94
N GLY A 232 12.90 21.43 19.65
CA GLY A 232 13.54 22.55 18.95
C GLY A 232 13.39 22.51 17.43
N MET A 233 12.96 21.40 16.82
CA MET A 233 12.67 21.30 15.38
C MET A 233 11.18 21.53 15.04
N ASN A 234 10.34 21.79 16.03
CA ASN A 234 8.93 22.14 15.85
C ASN A 234 8.71 23.60 15.43
N LYS A 235 9.76 24.40 15.40
CA LYS A 235 9.79 25.78 14.91
C LYS A 235 11.05 25.99 14.07
N GLY A 236 10.88 26.53 12.85
CA GLY A 236 12.01 26.82 11.97
C GLY A 236 11.76 26.44 10.52
N LEU A 237 12.78 26.68 9.72
CA LEU A 237 12.87 26.25 8.33
C LEU A 237 13.88 25.13 8.24
N PHE A 238 13.49 24.00 7.64
CA PHE A 238 14.39 22.90 7.32
C PHE A 238 14.13 22.39 5.92
N GLY A 239 15.15 21.81 5.35
CA GLY A 239 15.09 21.24 4.03
C GLY A 239 16.07 20.11 3.88
N ASN A 240 15.78 19.26 2.93
CA ASN A 240 16.65 18.19 2.47
C ASN A 240 16.74 18.23 0.95
N VAL A 241 17.95 18.07 0.43
CA VAL A 241 18.23 17.95 -0.99
C VAL A 241 19.04 16.68 -1.18
N ASP A 242 18.55 15.80 -2.02
CA ASP A 242 19.19 14.53 -2.36
C ASP A 242 19.32 14.48 -3.88
N LEU A 243 20.55 14.43 -4.37
CA LEU A 243 20.88 14.45 -5.80
C LEU A 243 21.69 13.22 -6.13
N GLY A 244 21.18 12.39 -7.02
CA GLY A 244 21.82 11.18 -7.50
C GLY A 244 21.95 11.18 -9.01
N ILE A 245 23.16 10.87 -9.50
CA ILE A 245 23.43 10.60 -10.91
C ILE A 245 24.07 9.23 -11.06
N GLY A 246 23.79 8.56 -12.15
CA GLY A 246 24.27 7.21 -12.41
C GLY A 246 24.69 7.00 -13.87
N THR A 247 25.21 5.83 -14.16
CA THR A 247 25.51 5.39 -15.52
C THR A 247 24.26 5.35 -16.39
N LYS A 248 24.39 5.37 -17.72
CA LYS A 248 23.28 5.32 -18.70
C LYS A 248 22.27 6.46 -18.51
N ASN A 249 22.73 7.66 -18.18
CA ASN A 249 21.91 8.86 -17.95
C ASN A 249 20.84 8.68 -16.87
N ARG A 250 21.12 7.87 -15.83
CA ARG A 250 20.22 7.72 -14.69
C ARG A 250 20.39 8.89 -13.74
N TYR A 251 19.26 9.36 -13.21
CA TYR A 251 19.22 10.41 -12.20
C TYR A 251 18.11 10.12 -11.19
N ALA A 252 18.31 10.60 -9.98
CA ALA A 252 17.30 10.56 -8.91
C ALA A 252 17.50 11.82 -8.05
N GLU A 253 16.54 12.70 -8.06
CA GLU A 253 16.56 13.99 -7.39
C GLU A 253 15.38 14.09 -6.45
N ARG A 254 15.63 14.57 -5.24
CA ARG A 254 14.60 14.86 -4.24
C ARG A 254 14.88 16.18 -3.56
N LEU A 255 13.83 16.94 -3.36
CA LEU A 255 13.83 18.21 -2.64
C LEU A 255 12.70 18.20 -1.62
N MET A 256 12.98 18.56 -0.39
CA MET A 256 11.97 18.81 0.64
C MET A 256 12.31 20.10 1.35
N GLY A 257 11.31 20.96 1.50
CA GLY A 257 11.36 22.15 2.32
C GLY A 257 10.18 22.16 3.29
N ALA A 258 10.42 22.52 4.55
CA ALA A 258 9.37 22.62 5.55
C ALA A 258 9.58 23.87 6.43
N LEU A 259 8.51 24.63 6.60
CA LEU A 259 8.42 25.77 7.52
C LEU A 259 7.42 25.44 8.62
N PHE A 260 7.89 25.39 9.85
CA PHE A 260 7.05 25.22 11.05
C PHE A 260 7.09 26.49 11.86
N LYS A 261 5.93 27.04 12.13
CA LYS A 261 5.80 28.28 12.91
C LYS A 261 4.49 28.21 13.72
N ASP A 262 4.60 27.89 14.99
CA ASP A 262 3.48 27.80 15.93
C ASP A 262 2.29 26.98 15.36
N ASP A 263 1.25 27.68 14.94
CA ASP A 263 0.01 27.10 14.40
C ASP A 263 0.08 26.76 12.90
N LEU A 264 1.14 27.22 12.20
CA LEU A 264 1.30 27.06 10.76
C LEU A 264 2.43 26.07 10.44
N ARG A 265 2.12 25.10 9.59
CA ARG A 265 3.10 24.19 8.98
C ARG A 265 2.91 24.22 7.47
N VAL A 266 3.97 24.48 6.75
CA VAL A 266 4.00 24.43 5.29
C VAL A 266 5.13 23.50 4.88
N MET A 267 4.83 22.58 4.00
CA MET A 267 5.83 21.67 3.43
C MET A 267 5.73 21.67 1.92
N MET A 268 6.88 21.62 1.27
CA MET A 268 7.01 21.49 -0.17
C MET A 268 7.88 20.29 -0.49
N LEU A 269 7.49 19.53 -1.50
CA LEU A 269 8.17 18.34 -1.97
C LEU A 269 8.37 18.43 -3.46
N GLY A 270 9.55 18.03 -3.92
CA GLY A 270 9.85 17.85 -5.34
C GLY A 270 10.65 16.58 -5.54
N ALA A 271 10.36 15.85 -6.60
CA ALA A 271 11.18 14.71 -7.00
C ALA A 271 11.18 14.54 -8.51
N ALA A 272 12.33 14.09 -9.02
CA ALA A 272 12.46 13.66 -10.40
C ALA A 272 13.43 12.49 -10.48
N ASN A 273 13.05 11.42 -11.17
CA ASN A 273 13.92 10.28 -11.38
C ASN A 273 13.57 9.51 -12.65
N ASN A 274 14.50 8.71 -13.14
CA ASN A 274 14.33 7.71 -14.19
C ASN A 274 14.95 6.35 -13.80
N THR A 275 14.92 6.04 -12.52
CA THR A 275 15.52 4.83 -11.93
C THR A 275 14.47 3.79 -11.55
N ASN A 276 13.26 3.87 -12.10
CA ASN A 276 12.09 3.07 -11.71
C ASN A 276 11.65 3.29 -10.25
N ASP A 277 12.18 4.28 -9.57
CA ASP A 277 11.71 4.67 -8.26
C ASP A 277 10.38 5.42 -8.40
N MET A 278 9.29 4.66 -8.38
CA MET A 278 7.93 5.21 -8.34
C MET A 278 7.60 5.70 -6.92
N GLY A 279 8.56 6.35 -6.28
CA GLY A 279 8.58 6.81 -4.89
C GLY A 279 7.36 7.55 -4.38
N PHE A 280 6.42 7.84 -5.29
CA PHE A 280 5.16 8.49 -5.02
C PHE A 280 4.05 7.71 -5.71
N PRO A 281 3.40 6.76 -5.04
CA PRO A 281 2.25 6.12 -5.63
C PRO A 281 1.14 7.16 -5.76
N GLY A 282 0.63 7.28 -6.95
CA GLY A 282 -0.59 8.03 -7.22
C GLY A 282 -1.70 7.61 -6.28
N GLY A 283 -2.48 8.58 -5.83
CA GLY A 283 -3.59 8.37 -4.90
C GLY A 283 -4.50 7.21 -5.33
N GLY A 284 -5.09 6.54 -4.35
CA GLY A 284 -5.94 5.38 -4.53
C GLY A 284 -7.17 5.58 -5.41
N GLY A 285 -6.94 5.68 -6.70
CA GLY A 285 -7.96 5.53 -7.72
C GLY A 285 -7.87 4.13 -8.33
N ARG A 286 -8.98 3.53 -8.67
CA ARG A 286 -9.15 2.20 -9.31
C ARG A 286 -8.39 2.01 -10.65
N GLY A 287 -7.36 2.76 -10.93
CA GLY A 287 -6.52 2.72 -12.13
C GLY A 287 -5.05 2.99 -11.84
N GLY A 288 -4.60 2.83 -10.58
CA GLY A 288 -3.24 3.16 -10.19
C GLY A 288 -2.19 2.40 -10.99
N PHE A 289 -1.24 3.13 -11.55
CA PHE A 289 -0.02 2.68 -12.21
C PHE A 289 0.92 1.86 -11.30
N GLY A 290 0.42 1.23 -10.25
CA GLY A 290 1.18 0.77 -9.10
C GLY A 290 1.48 -0.72 -9.02
N ARG A 291 1.23 -1.53 -10.05
CA ARG A 291 1.39 -2.97 -9.88
C ARG A 291 2.52 -3.64 -10.65
N ASN A 292 3.12 -2.97 -11.63
CA ASN A 292 4.29 -3.52 -12.34
C ASN A 292 5.30 -2.41 -12.58
N ASN A 293 6.41 -2.43 -11.85
CA ASN A 293 7.62 -1.66 -12.16
C ASN A 293 8.38 -2.27 -13.35
N ASN A 294 7.64 -2.85 -14.30
CA ASN A 294 8.22 -3.45 -15.49
C ASN A 294 8.67 -2.34 -16.44
N GLY A 295 9.77 -2.57 -17.13
CA GLY A 295 10.33 -1.63 -18.09
C GLY A 295 11.05 -0.43 -17.44
N LEU A 296 11.21 0.62 -18.22
CA LEU A 296 11.86 1.86 -17.83
C LEU A 296 10.82 2.92 -17.50
N ASN A 297 10.79 3.37 -16.26
CA ASN A 297 9.85 4.39 -15.81
C ASN A 297 10.59 5.61 -15.29
N ALA A 298 10.07 6.78 -15.65
CA ALA A 298 10.50 8.06 -15.12
C ALA A 298 9.33 8.76 -14.42
N LEU A 299 9.63 9.45 -13.34
CA LEU A 299 8.66 10.19 -12.55
C LEU A 299 9.16 11.61 -12.30
N LYS A 300 8.27 12.58 -12.38
CA LYS A 300 8.45 13.93 -11.83
C LYS A 300 7.28 14.25 -10.92
N MET A 301 7.54 14.87 -9.78
CA MET A 301 6.51 15.25 -8.82
C MET A 301 6.81 16.59 -8.19
N VAL A 302 5.75 17.34 -7.96
CA VAL A 302 5.77 18.52 -7.08
C VAL A 302 4.56 18.41 -6.16
N GLY A 303 4.75 18.66 -4.87
CA GLY A 303 3.70 18.63 -3.87
C GLY A 303 3.86 19.74 -2.84
N ALA A 304 2.75 20.18 -2.31
CA ALA A 304 2.70 21.10 -1.18
C ALA A 304 1.64 20.63 -0.17
N ASN A 305 1.93 20.82 1.10
CA ASN A 305 0.99 20.61 2.18
C ASN A 305 1.01 21.84 3.10
N VAL A 306 -0.17 22.26 3.52
CA VAL A 306 -0.35 23.38 4.44
C VAL A 306 -1.26 22.90 5.57
N ASN A 307 -0.79 23.00 6.80
CA ASN A 307 -1.59 22.76 7.99
C ASN A 307 -1.58 24.04 8.84
N TYR A 308 -2.76 24.54 9.12
CA TYR A 308 -2.99 25.67 10.03
C TYR A 308 -4.02 25.27 11.07
N GLU A 309 -3.66 25.37 12.35
CA GLU A 309 -4.56 25.01 13.45
C GLU A 309 -4.55 26.09 14.52
N LYS A 310 -5.69 26.69 14.74
CA LYS A 310 -5.95 27.53 15.90
C LYS A 310 -6.76 26.73 16.90
N LYS A 311 -6.12 26.32 17.98
CA LYS A 311 -6.70 25.43 19.00
C LYS A 311 -8.16 25.83 19.34
N ASP A 312 -9.03 24.83 19.37
CA ASP A 312 -10.46 24.92 19.73
C ASP A 312 -11.29 25.88 18.84
N ARG A 313 -10.78 26.32 17.69
CA ARG A 313 -11.50 27.21 16.78
C ARG A 313 -11.52 26.75 15.34
N PHE A 314 -10.34 26.46 14.79
CA PHE A 314 -10.23 26.29 13.36
C PHE A 314 -9.02 25.44 12.98
N LEU A 315 -9.24 24.47 12.08
CA LEU A 315 -8.18 23.68 11.47
C LEU A 315 -8.36 23.72 9.95
N ILE A 316 -7.28 24.03 9.25
CA ILE A 316 -7.15 23.81 7.81
C ILE A 316 -5.99 22.84 7.60
N ASP A 317 -6.23 21.75 6.92
CA ASP A 317 -5.23 20.89 6.34
C ASP A 317 -5.48 20.81 4.85
N GLY A 318 -4.47 21.10 4.03
CA GLY A 318 -4.58 21.10 2.58
C GLY A 318 -3.35 20.53 1.93
N SER A 319 -3.55 19.73 0.88
CA SER A 319 -2.47 19.18 0.05
C SER A 319 -2.79 19.36 -1.43
N LEU A 320 -1.76 19.72 -2.18
CA LEU A 320 -1.77 19.78 -3.63
C LEU A 320 -0.59 18.98 -4.15
N ARG A 321 -0.82 18.11 -5.13
CA ARG A 321 0.23 17.31 -5.74
C ARG A 321 0.02 17.22 -7.25
N TRP A 322 1.10 17.36 -7.98
CA TRP A 322 1.21 17.06 -9.39
C TRP A 322 2.23 15.95 -9.60
N ASN A 323 1.86 14.97 -10.40
CA ASN A 323 2.74 13.89 -10.86
C ASN A 323 2.76 13.86 -12.38
N HIS A 324 3.92 13.65 -12.95
CA HIS A 324 4.11 13.31 -14.35
C HIS A 324 4.90 12.01 -14.44
N SER A 325 4.37 11.04 -15.17
CA SER A 325 5.02 9.74 -15.35
C SER A 325 5.19 9.42 -16.83
N ASN A 326 6.34 8.84 -17.18
CA ASN A 326 6.61 8.22 -18.46
C ASN A 326 6.99 6.75 -18.24
N GLY A 327 6.49 5.86 -19.10
CA GLY A 327 6.85 4.45 -19.08
C GLY A 327 7.20 3.95 -20.47
N ASP A 328 8.29 3.19 -20.56
CA ASP A 328 8.72 2.44 -21.73
C ASP A 328 8.87 0.98 -21.29
N ILE A 329 7.92 0.15 -21.68
CA ILE A 329 7.76 -1.22 -21.20
C ILE A 329 7.81 -2.16 -22.37
N ALA A 330 8.86 -2.98 -22.43
CA ALA A 330 8.97 -4.09 -23.35
C ALA A 330 8.60 -5.39 -22.63
N SER A 331 7.79 -6.21 -23.26
CA SER A 331 7.35 -7.51 -22.74
C SER A 331 7.49 -8.58 -23.82
N ILE A 332 8.09 -9.70 -23.46
CA ILE A 332 8.14 -10.91 -24.28
C ILE A 332 7.42 -12.00 -23.50
N VAL A 333 6.43 -12.61 -24.11
CA VAL A 333 5.66 -13.70 -23.51
C VAL A 333 5.71 -14.90 -24.43
N SER A 334 6.06 -16.04 -23.86
CA SER A 334 6.00 -17.34 -24.52
C SER A 334 5.16 -18.26 -23.66
N SER A 335 4.18 -18.91 -24.26
CA SER A 335 3.28 -19.85 -23.57
C SER A 335 3.03 -21.09 -24.38
N GLU A 336 2.91 -22.20 -23.71
CA GLU A 336 2.43 -23.46 -24.25
C GLU A 336 1.09 -23.78 -23.56
N ASN A 337 0.07 -24.04 -24.38
CA ASN A 337 -1.26 -24.41 -23.90
C ASN A 337 -1.49 -25.90 -24.19
N PHE A 338 -1.70 -26.69 -23.16
CA PHE A 338 -1.99 -28.11 -23.24
C PHE A 338 -3.51 -28.32 -23.33
N VAL A 339 -4.02 -28.65 -24.51
CA VAL A 339 -5.43 -28.94 -24.72
C VAL A 339 -5.56 -30.35 -25.25
N GLY A 340 -5.87 -31.31 -24.39
CA GLY A 340 -5.98 -32.71 -24.76
C GLY A 340 -4.64 -33.31 -25.22
N SER A 341 -4.60 -33.87 -26.45
CA SER A 341 -3.39 -34.46 -27.02
C SER A 341 -2.59 -33.49 -27.92
N THR A 342 -3.04 -32.26 -28.07
CA THR A 342 -2.38 -31.24 -28.92
C THR A 342 -1.93 -30.05 -28.08
N SER A 343 -0.66 -29.65 -28.25
CA SER A 343 -0.14 -28.40 -27.69
C SER A 343 -0.27 -27.28 -28.70
N SER A 344 -0.56 -26.08 -28.25
CA SER A 344 -0.40 -24.85 -29.02
C SER A 344 0.56 -23.90 -28.36
N TYR A 345 1.43 -23.30 -29.13
CA TYR A 345 2.45 -22.37 -28.66
C TYR A 345 2.07 -20.96 -29.08
N SER A 346 2.16 -20.02 -28.15
CA SER A 346 1.91 -18.63 -28.43
C SER A 346 3.10 -17.79 -27.98
N ASN A 347 3.60 -16.96 -28.88
CA ASN A 347 4.70 -16.04 -28.62
C ASN A 347 4.25 -14.62 -28.95
N SER A 348 4.59 -13.67 -28.10
CA SER A 348 4.30 -12.26 -28.35
C SER A 348 5.42 -11.34 -27.85
N ILE A 349 5.66 -10.27 -28.58
CA ILE A 349 6.51 -9.15 -28.19
C ILE A 349 5.61 -7.92 -28.18
N SER A 350 5.59 -7.20 -27.08
CA SER A 350 4.81 -5.98 -26.92
C SER A 350 5.68 -4.84 -26.37
N ASN A 351 5.53 -3.67 -26.96
CA ASN A 351 6.13 -2.42 -26.48
C ASN A 351 5.00 -1.46 -26.13
N LEU A 352 4.98 -1.03 -24.88
CA LEU A 352 4.01 -0.07 -24.36
C LEU A 352 4.73 1.21 -23.93
N TYR A 353 4.43 2.30 -24.62
CA TYR A 353 4.82 3.66 -24.26
C TYR A 353 3.63 4.34 -23.61
N LYS A 354 3.80 4.81 -22.40
CA LYS A 354 2.74 5.54 -21.69
C LYS A 354 3.26 6.81 -21.07
N ARG A 355 2.41 7.83 -21.02
CA ARG A 355 2.67 9.10 -20.40
C ARG A 355 1.42 9.55 -19.67
N GLY A 356 1.58 10.08 -18.46
CA GLY A 356 0.45 10.53 -17.68
C GLY A 356 0.77 11.76 -16.86
N ASN A 357 -0.26 12.57 -16.64
CA ASN A 357 -0.25 13.67 -15.67
C ASN A 357 -1.38 13.44 -14.68
N GLU A 358 -1.13 13.75 -13.43
CA GLU A 358 -2.10 13.63 -12.36
C GLU A 358 -1.98 14.83 -11.43
N TRP A 359 -3.10 15.52 -11.21
CA TRP A 359 -3.25 16.55 -10.20
C TRP A 359 -4.19 16.04 -9.11
N ASN A 360 -3.78 16.12 -7.87
CA ASN A 360 -4.60 15.80 -6.71
C ASN A 360 -4.57 16.99 -5.76
N ALA A 361 -5.76 17.47 -5.41
CA ALA A 361 -5.93 18.46 -4.36
C ALA A 361 -6.92 17.93 -3.33
N ARG A 362 -6.55 18.00 -2.07
CA ARG A 362 -7.38 17.61 -0.94
C ARG A 362 -7.32 18.68 0.13
N MET A 363 -8.44 18.94 0.78
CA MET A 363 -8.48 19.86 1.90
C MET A 363 -9.41 19.32 2.98
N ARG A 364 -9.07 19.59 4.22
CA ARG A 364 -9.94 19.47 5.39
C ARG A 364 -10.02 20.81 6.08
N VAL A 365 -11.22 21.30 6.23
CA VAL A 365 -11.51 22.48 7.04
C VAL A 365 -12.39 22.02 8.18
N GLU A 366 -11.99 22.31 9.41
CA GLU A 366 -12.78 22.05 10.61
C GLU A 366 -12.96 23.38 11.35
N TRP A 367 -14.20 23.70 11.63
CA TRP A 367 -14.57 24.94 12.31
C TRP A 367 -15.43 24.65 13.52
N HIS A 368 -15.02 25.24 14.64
CA HIS A 368 -15.72 25.19 15.91
C HIS A 368 -16.27 26.58 16.23
N PRO A 369 -17.48 26.95 15.75
CA PRO A 369 -18.09 28.25 16.07
C PRO A 369 -18.31 28.43 17.56
N ASP A 370 -18.61 27.35 18.26
CA ASP A 370 -18.75 27.27 19.71
C ASP A 370 -18.28 25.87 20.22
N SER A 371 -18.24 25.68 21.54
CA SER A 371 -17.80 24.42 22.17
C SER A 371 -18.72 23.22 21.90
N MET A 372 -19.90 23.44 21.35
CA MET A 372 -20.94 22.43 21.10
C MET A 372 -21.10 22.10 19.62
N THR A 373 -20.53 22.92 18.71
CA THR A 373 -20.73 22.77 17.27
C THR A 373 -19.40 22.52 16.57
N THR A 374 -19.38 21.50 15.71
CA THR A 374 -18.27 21.21 14.82
C THR A 374 -18.78 21.11 13.38
N ILE A 375 -18.17 21.86 12.49
CA ILE A 375 -18.45 21.81 11.06
C ILE A 375 -17.17 21.36 10.35
N THR A 376 -17.25 20.27 9.59
CA THR A 376 -16.11 19.73 8.83
C THR A 376 -16.47 19.74 7.35
N MET A 377 -15.56 20.25 6.51
CA MET A 377 -15.65 20.25 5.07
C MET A 377 -14.43 19.57 4.48
N ARG A 378 -14.63 18.66 3.52
CA ARG A 378 -13.56 17.92 2.84
C ARG A 378 -13.81 17.90 1.34
N PRO A 379 -13.30 18.88 0.59
CA PRO A 379 -13.24 18.83 -0.85
C PRO A 379 -12.04 17.99 -1.32
N GLU A 380 -12.24 17.22 -2.37
CA GLU A 380 -11.19 16.48 -3.08
C GLU A 380 -11.37 16.69 -4.58
N LEU A 381 -10.26 16.96 -5.28
CA LEU A 381 -10.18 17.10 -6.74
C LEU A 381 -9.08 16.18 -7.26
N SER A 382 -9.40 15.41 -8.30
CA SER A 382 -8.44 14.59 -9.03
C SER A 382 -8.63 14.83 -10.53
N LEU A 383 -7.54 15.20 -11.21
CA LEU A 383 -7.49 15.38 -12.64
C LEU A 383 -6.37 14.48 -13.17
N THR A 384 -6.71 13.57 -14.07
CA THR A 384 -5.74 12.60 -14.62
C THR A 384 -5.85 12.54 -16.13
N THR A 385 -4.73 12.71 -16.81
CA THR A 385 -4.62 12.46 -18.26
C THR A 385 -3.62 11.33 -18.52
N SER A 386 -3.91 10.50 -19.50
CA SER A 386 -3.03 9.40 -19.90
C SER A 386 -3.03 9.22 -21.41
N ASP A 387 -1.83 9.19 -21.99
CA ASP A 387 -1.56 8.82 -23.35
C ASP A 387 -0.86 7.46 -23.39
N GLN A 388 -1.28 6.56 -24.27
CA GLN A 388 -0.66 5.26 -24.44
C GLN A 388 -0.51 4.93 -25.92
N LEU A 389 0.66 4.35 -26.27
CA LEU A 389 0.90 3.71 -27.55
C LEU A 389 1.43 2.30 -27.26
N GLN A 390 0.66 1.29 -27.64
CA GLN A 390 1.07 -0.10 -27.57
C GLN A 390 1.29 -0.63 -28.98
N LYS A 391 2.39 -1.33 -29.19
CA LYS A 391 2.67 -2.10 -30.40
C LYS A 391 2.94 -3.54 -29.98
N SER A 392 2.26 -4.48 -30.60
CA SER A 392 2.38 -5.89 -30.30
C SER A 392 2.49 -6.70 -31.58
N ASN A 393 3.42 -7.65 -31.60
CA ASN A 393 3.49 -8.69 -32.62
C ASN A 393 3.34 -10.03 -31.90
N SER A 394 2.48 -10.89 -32.43
CA SER A 394 2.25 -12.21 -31.86
C SER A 394 2.13 -13.26 -32.97
N ALA A 395 2.41 -14.51 -32.63
CA ALA A 395 2.20 -15.65 -33.47
C ALA A 395 1.74 -16.86 -32.64
N VAL A 396 0.89 -17.67 -33.23
CA VAL A 396 0.44 -18.95 -32.67
C VAL A 396 0.94 -20.06 -33.57
N PHE A 397 1.48 -21.10 -32.96
CA PHE A 397 2.08 -22.23 -33.61
C PHE A 397 1.44 -23.54 -33.11
N ASN A 398 1.40 -24.58 -33.98
CA ASN A 398 0.97 -25.91 -33.58
C ASN A 398 2.13 -26.86 -33.20
N THR A 399 3.38 -26.37 -33.31
CA THR A 399 4.61 -27.05 -32.87
C THR A 399 5.52 -26.07 -32.19
N ASP A 400 6.46 -26.57 -31.37
CA ASP A 400 7.40 -25.72 -30.62
C ASP A 400 8.25 -24.87 -31.57
N PRO A 401 8.09 -23.52 -31.56
CA PRO A 401 8.83 -22.64 -32.46
C PRO A 401 10.31 -22.54 -32.11
N TYR A 402 10.71 -22.83 -30.86
CA TYR A 402 12.11 -22.80 -30.45
C TYR A 402 12.95 -23.91 -31.07
N SER A 403 12.32 -24.96 -31.64
CA SER A 403 13.00 -25.95 -32.43
C SER A 403 13.52 -25.43 -33.79
N TYR A 404 13.00 -24.28 -34.25
CA TYR A 404 13.40 -23.62 -35.51
C TYR A 404 14.36 -22.43 -35.31
N GLY A 405 14.45 -21.89 -34.12
CA GLY A 405 15.34 -20.78 -33.80
C GLY A 405 15.08 -20.15 -32.45
N SER A 406 16.02 -19.33 -32.00
CA SER A 406 15.94 -18.68 -30.68
C SER A 406 14.93 -17.52 -30.60
N ASP A 407 14.51 -16.98 -31.73
CA ASP A 407 13.51 -15.91 -31.83
C ASP A 407 12.31 -16.39 -32.69
N PRO A 408 11.22 -16.87 -32.04
CA PRO A 408 10.03 -17.35 -32.70
C PRO A 408 9.34 -16.38 -33.65
N LEU A 409 9.50 -15.08 -33.41
CA LEU A 409 8.86 -14.02 -34.20
C LEU A 409 9.77 -13.44 -35.29
N SER A 410 11.00 -13.96 -35.44
CA SER A 410 11.89 -13.56 -36.54
C SER A 410 11.34 -14.02 -37.89
N ALA A 411 11.56 -13.22 -38.94
CA ALA A 411 11.08 -13.52 -40.28
C ALA A 411 11.57 -14.88 -40.81
N SER A 412 12.79 -15.30 -40.44
CA SER A 412 13.36 -16.60 -40.82
C SER A 412 12.62 -17.78 -40.21
N VAL A 413 12.32 -17.71 -38.89
CA VAL A 413 11.58 -18.76 -38.17
C VAL A 413 10.15 -18.81 -38.65
N LEU A 414 9.47 -17.69 -38.78
CA LEU A 414 8.09 -17.63 -39.27
C LEU A 414 7.97 -18.20 -40.68
N SER A 415 8.89 -17.85 -41.59
CA SER A 415 8.89 -18.38 -42.96
C SER A 415 9.14 -19.90 -42.99
N ALA A 416 10.11 -20.41 -42.22
CA ALA A 416 10.41 -21.83 -42.15
C ALA A 416 9.24 -22.64 -41.59
N MET A 417 8.61 -22.13 -40.51
CA MET A 417 7.45 -22.79 -39.90
C MET A 417 6.19 -22.69 -40.75
N ALA A 418 5.97 -21.57 -41.45
CA ALA A 418 4.85 -21.42 -42.39
C ALA A 418 4.95 -22.43 -43.55
N THR A 419 6.15 -22.63 -44.10
CA THR A 419 6.39 -23.63 -45.15
C THR A 419 6.04 -25.06 -44.68
N ASN A 420 6.20 -25.36 -43.40
CA ASN A 420 5.87 -26.65 -42.80
C ASN A 420 4.42 -26.69 -42.22
N GLY A 421 3.59 -25.68 -42.49
CA GLY A 421 2.22 -25.61 -41.98
C GLY A 421 2.13 -25.49 -40.43
N ALA A 422 3.21 -25.06 -39.80
CA ALA A 422 3.32 -25.01 -38.35
C ALA A 422 2.86 -23.68 -37.73
N VAL A 423 2.69 -22.63 -38.55
CA VAL A 423 2.11 -21.35 -38.10
C VAL A 423 0.59 -21.40 -38.23
N VAL A 424 -0.13 -21.06 -37.18
CA VAL A 424 -1.59 -20.96 -37.19
C VAL A 424 -2.01 -19.56 -37.63
N ASN A 425 -1.51 -18.54 -36.91
CA ASN A 425 -1.73 -17.15 -37.26
C ASN A 425 -0.57 -16.26 -36.80
N THR A 426 -0.49 -15.09 -37.41
CA THR A 426 0.29 -13.97 -36.88
C THR A 426 -0.60 -12.74 -36.75
N GLU A 427 -0.33 -11.92 -35.78
CA GLU A 427 -1.01 -10.65 -35.57
C GLU A 427 -0.02 -9.54 -35.26
N SER A 428 -0.19 -8.41 -35.94
CA SER A 428 0.51 -7.16 -35.62
C SER A 428 -0.52 -6.12 -35.24
N GLU A 429 -0.47 -5.68 -33.99
CA GLU A 429 -1.42 -4.73 -33.43
C GLU A 429 -0.72 -3.43 -33.03
N SER A 430 -1.37 -2.31 -33.31
CA SER A 430 -1.00 -0.98 -32.81
C SER A 430 -2.20 -0.31 -32.18
N THR A 431 -2.12 -0.02 -30.91
CA THR A 431 -3.20 0.62 -30.14
C THR A 431 -2.72 1.97 -29.62
N ILE A 432 -3.48 3.02 -29.93
CA ILE A 432 -3.33 4.37 -29.38
C ILE A 432 -4.53 4.62 -28.49
N ALA A 433 -4.27 5.01 -27.23
CA ALA A 433 -5.33 5.32 -26.30
C ALA A 433 -5.05 6.65 -25.57
N TYR A 434 -6.09 7.42 -25.39
CA TYR A 434 -6.10 8.66 -24.61
C TYR A 434 -7.21 8.59 -23.59
N THR A 435 -6.92 8.98 -22.35
CA THR A 435 -7.93 9.06 -21.28
C THR A 435 -7.76 10.38 -20.52
N ASP A 436 -8.86 11.07 -20.34
CA ASP A 436 -8.99 12.24 -19.45
C ASP A 436 -10.03 11.91 -18.39
N ASN A 437 -9.64 11.96 -17.14
CA ASN A 437 -10.49 11.69 -15.99
C ASN A 437 -10.47 12.89 -15.03
N GLN A 438 -11.65 13.39 -14.71
CA GLN A 438 -11.88 14.50 -13.81
C GLN A 438 -12.83 14.03 -12.72
N ALA A 439 -12.41 14.09 -11.46
CA ALA A 439 -13.24 13.69 -10.33
C ALA A 439 -13.21 14.78 -9.25
N PHE A 440 -14.37 15.09 -8.73
CA PHE A 440 -14.55 16.00 -7.59
C PHE A 440 -15.46 15.35 -6.56
N SER A 441 -15.07 15.45 -5.30
CA SER A 441 -15.94 15.07 -4.18
C SER A 441 -15.94 16.15 -3.10
N LEU A 442 -17.09 16.30 -2.44
CA LEU A 442 -17.26 17.19 -1.30
C LEU A 442 -18.03 16.46 -0.21
N LYS A 443 -17.41 16.33 0.95
CA LYS A 443 -18.05 15.83 2.16
C LYS A 443 -18.23 17.00 3.14
N LEU A 444 -19.47 17.23 3.57
CA LEU A 444 -19.82 18.20 4.60
C LEU A 444 -20.39 17.45 5.79
N GLN A 445 -19.93 17.75 6.98
CA GLN A 445 -20.41 17.17 8.23
C GLN A 445 -20.62 18.28 9.26
N GLY A 446 -21.82 18.42 9.77
CA GLY A 446 -22.15 19.31 10.87
C GLY A 446 -22.58 18.47 12.08
N THR A 447 -21.93 18.65 13.22
CA THR A 447 -22.28 17.99 14.48
C THR A 447 -22.63 19.05 15.53
N ARG A 448 -23.79 18.90 16.15
CA ARG A 448 -24.23 19.74 17.28
C ARG A 448 -24.42 18.85 18.50
N LYS A 449 -23.66 19.10 19.56
CA LYS A 449 -23.89 18.53 20.89
C LYS A 449 -25.11 19.21 21.52
N LEU A 450 -26.07 18.42 21.98
CA LEU A 450 -27.32 18.92 22.58
C LEU A 450 -27.19 19.11 24.07
N ASN A 451 -26.30 18.35 24.70
CA ASN A 451 -26.00 18.46 26.13
C ASN A 451 -24.57 17.98 26.42
N THR A 452 -24.15 18.15 27.67
CA THR A 452 -22.84 17.68 28.18
C THR A 452 -22.81 16.18 28.46
N SER A 453 -23.96 15.49 28.41
CA SER A 453 -24.10 14.05 28.69
C SER A 453 -23.94 13.17 27.43
N GLY A 454 -23.43 13.74 26.32
CA GLY A 454 -23.07 12.98 25.13
C GLY A 454 -24.14 12.90 24.03
N ARG A 455 -25.33 13.53 24.18
CA ARG A 455 -26.32 13.60 23.10
C ARG A 455 -25.87 14.58 22.02
N SER A 456 -25.89 14.15 20.75
CA SER A 456 -25.54 14.98 19.60
C SER A 456 -26.44 14.68 18.41
N ILE A 457 -26.54 15.62 17.49
CA ILE A 457 -27.09 15.43 16.15
C ILE A 457 -25.99 15.70 15.16
N THR A 458 -25.80 14.78 14.24
CA THR A 458 -24.83 14.90 13.14
C THR A 458 -25.57 14.80 11.81
N LEU A 459 -25.34 15.77 10.94
CA LEU A 459 -25.75 15.73 9.54
C LEU A 459 -24.49 15.60 8.67
N GLU A 460 -24.44 14.56 7.87
CA GLU A 460 -23.36 14.31 6.92
C GLU A 460 -23.96 14.32 5.51
N THR A 461 -23.37 15.10 4.62
CA THR A 461 -23.71 15.11 3.19
C THR A 461 -22.46 14.85 2.37
N LYS A 462 -22.56 14.01 1.37
CA LYS A 462 -21.48 13.75 0.41
C LYS A 462 -22.03 13.93 -1.01
N PHE A 463 -21.31 14.72 -1.78
CA PHE A 463 -21.47 14.88 -3.21
C PHE A 463 -20.22 14.37 -3.91
N SER A 464 -20.36 13.60 -4.97
CA SER A 464 -19.23 13.20 -5.81
C SER A 464 -19.67 13.23 -7.27
N THR A 465 -18.81 13.76 -8.13
CA THR A 465 -18.98 13.75 -9.58
C THR A 465 -17.68 13.28 -10.23
N SER A 466 -17.80 12.50 -11.29
CA SER A 466 -16.67 12.13 -12.12
C SER A 466 -17.06 12.14 -13.60
N LYS A 467 -16.10 12.54 -14.42
CA LYS A 467 -16.19 12.52 -15.87
C LYS A 467 -14.93 11.85 -16.41
N THR A 468 -15.11 10.84 -17.23
CA THR A 468 -14.02 10.18 -17.96
C THR A 468 -14.34 10.26 -19.44
N ASP A 469 -13.41 10.80 -20.21
CA ASP A 469 -13.43 10.77 -21.67
C ASP A 469 -12.27 9.85 -22.11
N ALA A 470 -12.56 8.69 -22.69
CA ALA A 470 -11.57 7.73 -23.16
C ALA A 470 -11.77 7.45 -24.65
N ASN A 471 -10.70 7.57 -25.41
CA ASN A 471 -10.65 7.29 -26.84
C ASN A 471 -9.56 6.26 -27.10
N GLN A 472 -9.86 5.28 -27.94
CA GLN A 472 -8.92 4.25 -28.34
C GLN A 472 -9.04 3.96 -29.84
N LEU A 473 -7.91 3.94 -30.53
CA LEU A 473 -7.79 3.45 -31.88
C LEU A 473 -6.90 2.20 -31.84
N ALA A 474 -7.49 1.06 -32.18
CA ALA A 474 -6.77 -0.21 -32.33
C ALA A 474 -6.74 -0.59 -33.82
N MET A 475 -5.56 -0.85 -34.32
CA MET A 475 -5.31 -1.31 -35.71
C MET A 475 -4.61 -2.66 -35.61
N SER A 476 -5.26 -3.70 -36.14
CA SER A 476 -4.72 -5.06 -36.13
C SER A 476 -4.67 -5.60 -37.55
N ASN A 477 -3.53 -6.17 -37.91
CA ASN A 477 -3.33 -6.95 -39.13
C ASN A 477 -3.15 -8.42 -38.74
N VAL A 478 -4.06 -9.26 -39.18
CA VAL A 478 -4.06 -10.68 -38.85
C VAL A 478 -3.83 -11.48 -40.13
N HIS A 479 -2.88 -12.42 -40.07
CA HIS A 479 -2.61 -13.38 -41.12
C HIS A 479 -2.92 -14.79 -40.62
N LEU A 480 -3.85 -15.48 -41.27
CA LEU A 480 -4.29 -16.85 -40.98
C LEU A 480 -3.67 -17.80 -41.98
N TYR A 481 -2.70 -18.61 -41.56
CA TYR A 481 -1.96 -19.53 -42.44
C TYR A 481 -2.71 -20.85 -42.71
N GLN A 482 -3.71 -21.15 -41.89
CA GLN A 482 -4.47 -22.41 -42.00
C GLN A 482 -5.89 -22.21 -42.55
N VAL A 483 -6.23 -20.99 -42.95
CA VAL A 483 -7.54 -20.63 -43.52
C VAL A 483 -7.32 -20.05 -44.90
N ALA A 484 -7.72 -20.80 -45.91
CA ALA A 484 -7.61 -20.35 -47.31
C ALA A 484 -8.73 -19.35 -47.67
N ASN A 485 -8.38 -18.32 -48.41
CA ASN A 485 -9.33 -17.41 -49.05
C ASN A 485 -9.96 -18.06 -50.30
N SER A 486 -10.85 -17.36 -51.01
CA SER A 486 -11.53 -17.84 -52.21
C SER A 486 -10.58 -18.16 -53.38
N LEU A 487 -9.32 -17.72 -53.32
CA LEU A 487 -8.28 -17.98 -54.32
C LEU A 487 -7.33 -19.09 -53.88
N GLY A 488 -7.60 -19.78 -52.77
CA GLY A 488 -6.75 -20.84 -52.22
C GLY A 488 -5.46 -20.35 -51.57
N GLN A 489 -5.33 -19.05 -51.29
CA GLN A 489 -4.21 -18.44 -50.57
C GLN A 489 -4.55 -18.22 -49.10
N ASP A 490 -3.55 -18.01 -48.27
CA ASP A 490 -3.74 -17.65 -46.85
C ASP A 490 -4.61 -16.40 -46.68
N SER A 491 -5.48 -16.42 -45.67
CA SER A 491 -6.37 -15.31 -45.39
C SER A 491 -5.67 -14.23 -44.60
N THR A 492 -5.72 -12.98 -45.09
CA THR A 492 -5.24 -11.81 -44.38
C THR A 492 -6.36 -10.82 -44.26
N TYR A 493 -6.55 -10.26 -43.06
CA TYR A 493 -7.52 -9.22 -42.84
C TYR A 493 -7.00 -8.13 -41.88
N GLN A 494 -7.52 -6.93 -42.03
CA GLN A 494 -7.21 -5.81 -41.22
C GLN A 494 -8.45 -5.38 -40.42
N VAL A 495 -8.28 -5.17 -39.13
CA VAL A 495 -9.31 -4.66 -38.26
C VAL A 495 -8.86 -3.30 -37.73
N ASN A 496 -9.63 -2.27 -38.04
CA ASN A 496 -9.46 -0.94 -37.48
C ASN A 496 -10.67 -0.64 -36.60
N ARG A 497 -10.46 -0.46 -35.31
CA ARG A 497 -11.51 -0.19 -34.34
C ARG A 497 -11.23 1.11 -33.63
N TYR A 498 -12.13 2.05 -33.80
CA TYR A 498 -12.15 3.26 -33.02
C TYR A 498 -13.23 3.17 -31.96
N MET A 499 -12.86 3.41 -30.70
CA MET A 499 -13.76 3.30 -29.57
C MET A 499 -13.72 4.62 -28.80
N VAL A 500 -14.91 5.12 -28.46
CA VAL A 500 -15.11 6.29 -27.62
C VAL A 500 -15.95 5.86 -26.43
N SER A 501 -15.44 6.06 -25.24
CA SER A 501 -16.09 5.60 -24.01
C SER A 501 -16.21 6.76 -23.01
N PRO A 502 -17.16 7.67 -23.20
CA PRO A 502 -17.44 8.70 -22.22
C PRO A 502 -18.20 8.10 -21.04
N GLU A 503 -17.76 8.38 -19.84
CA GLU A 503 -18.43 7.99 -18.61
C GLU A 503 -18.68 9.22 -17.74
N ARG A 504 -19.86 9.31 -17.16
CA ARG A 504 -20.21 10.33 -16.18
C ARG A 504 -20.92 9.69 -15.00
N SER A 505 -20.47 10.01 -13.81
CA SER A 505 -21.08 9.52 -12.58
C SER A 505 -21.32 10.70 -11.62
N ASN A 506 -22.51 10.71 -11.04
CA ASN A 506 -22.84 11.64 -9.95
C ASN A 506 -23.42 10.82 -8.80
N SER A 507 -22.99 11.09 -7.60
CA SER A 507 -23.53 10.45 -6.39
C SER A 507 -23.78 11.48 -5.31
N TYR A 508 -24.87 11.28 -4.59
CA TYR A 508 -25.29 12.08 -3.46
C TYR A 508 -25.62 11.14 -2.30
N SER A 509 -25.16 11.47 -1.12
CA SER A 509 -25.61 10.78 0.08
C SER A 509 -25.86 11.78 1.20
N VAL A 510 -26.90 11.51 1.99
CA VAL A 510 -27.23 12.28 3.18
C VAL A 510 -27.44 11.29 4.31
N LYS A 511 -26.77 11.52 5.43
CA LYS A 511 -26.95 10.73 6.64
C LYS A 511 -27.25 11.68 7.79
N MET A 512 -28.20 11.31 8.63
CA MET A 512 -28.51 11.99 9.88
C MET A 512 -28.39 10.96 11.02
N ILE A 513 -27.64 11.31 12.02
CA ILE A 513 -27.30 10.46 13.16
C ILE A 513 -27.58 11.22 14.45
#